data_98bafd61564398a883ba742ae7c66fa2
#
_entry.id   98bafd61564398a883ba742ae7c66fa2
#
_cell.length_a   1.000
_cell.length_b   1.000
_cell.length_c   1.000
_cell.angle_alpha   90.00
_cell.angle_beta   90.00
_cell.angle_gamma   90.00
#
_symmetry.space_group_name_H-M   'P 1'
#
loop_
_entity.id
_entity.type
_entity.pdbx_description
1 polymer ?
#
loop_
_entity_poly.entity_id
_entity_poly.type
_entity_poly.pdbx_seq_one_letter_code
_entity_poly.pdbx_strand_id
1 'polypeptide(L)'
;EVVTSVQGVGFVTATNLIIATNEFKYINDPRKLACNAGCAPFEHSSGTSIRGRNKVSHKANKRLKSLLHMCATSALQAEGEFKVYFDRKIAEGKNKFIVINAIRNKIIHRVCACVREDRLYTKFPKTVA
;
A
#
# COMPACT_ATOMS: atom_id res chain seq x y z
N GLU A 1 -11.19 -2.69 13.26
CA GLU A 1 -12.29 -1.97 12.60
C GLU A 1 -11.76 -0.90 11.65
N VAL A 2 -10.88 -0.01 12.11
CA VAL A 2 -10.30 1.06 11.28
C VAL A 2 -9.57 0.50 10.06
N VAL A 3 -8.68 -0.47 10.26
CA VAL A 3 -7.89 -1.06 9.17
C VAL A 3 -8.77 -1.81 8.18
N THR A 4 -9.73 -2.56 8.64
CA THR A 4 -10.66 -3.30 7.77
C THR A 4 -11.65 -2.40 7.04
N SER A 5 -11.79 -1.15 7.44
CA SER A 5 -12.63 -0.18 6.74
C SER A 5 -12.05 0.21 5.37
N VAL A 6 -10.73 0.11 5.19
CA VAL A 6 -10.10 0.42 3.91
C VAL A 6 -10.52 -0.58 2.85
N GLN A 7 -10.94 -0.07 1.70
CA GLN A 7 -11.46 -0.88 0.60
C GLN A 7 -10.45 -1.95 0.17
N GLY A 8 -10.90 -3.20 0.12
CA GLY A 8 -10.09 -4.35 -0.23
C GLY A 8 -9.35 -5.00 0.93
N VAL A 9 -9.28 -4.37 2.10
CA VAL A 9 -8.58 -4.90 3.27
C VAL A 9 -9.52 -5.73 4.12
N GLY A 10 -9.28 -7.05 4.13
CA GLY A 10 -10.02 -8.00 4.95
C GLY A 10 -9.38 -8.23 6.31
N PHE A 11 -10.02 -9.07 7.11
CA PHE A 11 -9.59 -9.38 8.46
C PHE A 11 -8.17 -9.98 8.52
N VAL A 12 -7.84 -10.91 7.62
CA VAL A 12 -6.53 -11.58 7.59
C VAL A 12 -5.41 -10.56 7.31
N THR A 13 -5.61 -9.70 6.33
CA THR A 13 -4.64 -8.66 6.00
C THR A 13 -4.49 -7.65 7.14
N ALA A 14 -5.59 -7.22 7.73
CA ALA A 14 -5.57 -6.30 8.87
C ALA A 14 -4.79 -6.90 10.04
N THR A 15 -5.02 -8.17 10.36
CA THR A 15 -4.31 -8.88 11.44
C THR A 15 -2.81 -8.93 11.15
N ASN A 16 -2.41 -9.27 9.93
CA ASN A 16 -1.00 -9.32 9.54
C ASN A 16 -0.34 -7.93 9.58
N LEU A 17 -1.04 -6.89 9.19
CA LEU A 17 -0.54 -5.51 9.29
C LEU A 17 -0.32 -5.09 10.75
N ILE A 18 -1.26 -5.39 11.61
CA ILE A 18 -1.17 -5.08 13.04
C ILE A 18 0.03 -5.81 13.68
N ILE A 19 0.21 -7.09 13.35
CA ILE A 19 1.33 -7.90 13.86
C ILE A 19 2.66 -7.36 13.33
N ALA A 20 2.78 -7.14 12.01
CA ALA A 20 4.02 -6.71 11.37
C ALA A 20 4.48 -5.32 11.85
N THR A 21 3.55 -4.46 12.21
CA THR A 21 3.84 -3.09 12.66
C THR A 21 3.83 -2.93 14.17
N ASN A 22 3.56 -4.01 14.91
CA ASN A 22 3.32 -3.97 16.35
C ASN A 22 2.28 -2.89 16.73
N GLU A 23 1.08 -3.05 16.21
CA GLU A 23 -0.02 -2.08 16.38
C GLU A 23 0.33 -0.67 15.87
N PHE A 24 1.12 -0.59 14.80
CA PHE A 24 1.62 0.65 14.19
C PHE A 24 2.53 1.49 15.11
N LYS A 25 3.13 0.84 16.12
CA LYS A 25 4.10 1.49 17.01
C LYS A 25 5.52 1.50 16.42
N TYR A 26 5.93 0.40 15.77
CA TYR A 26 7.25 0.32 15.14
C TYR A 26 7.28 0.96 13.76
N ILE A 27 6.25 0.71 12.96
CA ILE A 27 6.16 1.20 11.60
C ILE A 27 4.85 1.96 11.47
N ASN A 28 4.93 3.28 11.52
CA ASN A 28 3.80 4.18 11.34
C ASN A 28 3.94 5.05 10.09
N ASP A 29 5.11 5.01 9.45
CA ASP A 29 5.37 5.70 8.19
C ASP A 29 4.97 4.79 7.02
N PRO A 30 4.05 5.24 6.13
CA PRO A 30 3.60 4.43 5.00
C PRO A 30 4.73 4.03 4.05
N ARG A 31 5.77 4.85 3.90
CA ARG A 31 6.92 4.52 3.05
C ARG A 31 7.71 3.35 3.61
N LYS A 32 7.95 3.34 4.91
CA LYS A 32 8.65 2.23 5.59
C LYS A 32 7.82 0.96 5.55
N LEU A 33 6.52 1.06 5.73
CA LEU A 33 5.63 -0.08 5.64
C LEU A 33 5.60 -0.65 4.22
N ALA A 34 5.56 0.20 3.19
CA ALA A 34 5.63 -0.24 1.80
C ALA A 34 6.94 -0.98 1.49
N CYS A 35 8.06 -0.52 1.99
CA CYS A 35 9.35 -1.21 1.85
C CYS A 35 9.33 -2.57 2.56
N ASN A 36 8.83 -2.64 3.78
CA ASN A 36 8.71 -3.87 4.55
C ASN A 36 7.79 -4.89 3.88
N ALA A 37 6.71 -4.41 3.27
CA ALA A 37 5.74 -5.25 2.56
C ALA A 37 6.18 -5.63 1.13
N GLY A 38 7.35 -5.19 0.69
CA GLY A 38 7.85 -5.49 -0.65
C GLY A 38 7.12 -4.76 -1.78
N CYS A 39 6.45 -3.65 -1.47
CA CYS A 39 5.73 -2.84 -2.46
C CYS A 39 6.53 -1.63 -2.94
N ALA A 40 7.65 -1.35 -2.29
CA ALA A 40 8.57 -0.29 -2.67
C ALA A 40 10.02 -0.73 -2.39
N PRO A 41 11.01 -0.26 -3.17
CA PRO A 41 12.41 -0.58 -2.91
C PRO A 41 12.90 0.15 -1.67
N PHE A 42 13.83 -0.51 -0.92
CA PHE A 42 14.60 0.20 0.09
C PHE A 42 15.56 1.16 -0.59
N GLU A 43 15.70 2.37 -0.04
CA GLU A 43 16.70 3.30 -0.52
C GLU A 43 18.10 2.83 -0.07
N HIS A 44 18.95 2.56 -1.06
CA HIS A 44 20.36 2.28 -0.87
C HIS A 44 21.17 3.50 -1.33
N SER A 45 21.02 4.63 -0.65
CA SER A 45 21.87 5.79 -0.91
C SER A 45 22.96 5.87 0.16
N SER A 46 24.07 5.20 -0.08
CA SER A 46 25.30 5.44 0.69
C SER A 46 26.22 6.36 -0.11
N GLY A 47 26.00 7.68 0.00
CA GLY A 47 26.83 8.67 -0.67
C GLY A 47 26.60 8.79 -2.17
N THR A 48 27.37 9.68 -2.81
CA THR A 48 27.21 10.10 -4.20
C THR A 48 27.74 9.12 -5.24
N SER A 49 28.40 8.03 -4.84
CA SER A 49 29.18 7.18 -5.75
C SER A 49 28.52 5.87 -6.14
N ILE A 50 27.41 5.45 -5.51
CA ILE A 50 26.74 4.19 -5.83
C ILE A 50 25.30 4.49 -6.27
N ARG A 51 25.11 4.54 -7.58
CA ARG A 51 23.77 4.58 -8.19
C ARG A 51 23.42 3.17 -8.64
N GLY A 52 22.99 2.32 -7.70
CA GLY A 52 22.43 1.02 -8.04
C GLY A 52 20.96 1.15 -8.41
N ARG A 53 20.47 0.23 -9.25
CA ARG A 53 19.05 0.09 -9.53
C ARG A 53 18.33 -0.28 -8.23
N ASN A 54 17.35 0.52 -7.81
CA ASN A 54 16.54 0.21 -6.64
C ASN A 54 15.73 -1.06 -6.89
N LYS A 55 16.02 -2.10 -6.13
CA LYS A 55 15.29 -3.37 -6.16
C LYS A 55 14.60 -3.59 -4.82
N VAL A 56 13.44 -4.25 -4.88
CA VAL A 56 12.77 -4.70 -3.67
C VAL A 56 13.68 -5.67 -2.92
N SER A 57 13.88 -5.44 -1.62
CA SER A 57 14.76 -6.27 -0.80
C SER A 57 14.18 -7.67 -0.59
N HIS A 58 15.04 -8.70 -0.59
CA HIS A 58 14.68 -10.06 -0.17
C HIS A 58 14.27 -10.15 1.30
N LYS A 59 14.57 -9.13 2.11
CA LYS A 59 14.14 -9.02 3.51
C LYS A 59 12.68 -8.59 3.67
N ALA A 60 12.02 -8.26 2.56
CA ALA A 60 10.62 -7.86 2.60
C ALA A 60 9.72 -9.00 3.08
N ASN A 61 8.64 -8.64 3.76
CA ASN A 61 7.64 -9.59 4.23
C ASN A 61 6.80 -10.10 3.04
N LYS A 62 7.14 -11.29 2.53
CA LYS A 62 6.51 -11.89 1.37
C LYS A 62 5.03 -12.21 1.58
N ARG A 63 4.66 -12.61 2.79
CA ARG A 63 3.25 -12.87 3.12
C ARG A 63 2.42 -11.59 3.03
N LEU A 64 2.92 -10.52 3.59
CA LEU A 64 2.24 -9.22 3.54
C LEU A 64 2.14 -8.71 2.11
N LYS A 65 3.18 -8.89 1.31
CA LYS A 65 3.18 -8.58 -0.12
C LYS A 65 2.04 -9.29 -0.85
N SER A 66 1.89 -10.59 -0.65
CA SER A 66 0.83 -11.39 -1.26
C SER A 66 -0.56 -10.96 -0.81
N LEU A 67 -0.73 -10.69 0.48
CA LEU A 67 -2.00 -10.22 1.03
C LEU A 67 -2.39 -8.85 0.46
N LEU A 68 -1.44 -7.94 0.31
CA LEU A 68 -1.70 -6.62 -0.29
C LEU A 68 -2.02 -6.72 -1.77
N HIS A 69 -1.43 -7.68 -2.49
CA HIS A 69 -1.81 -7.95 -3.87
C HIS A 69 -3.28 -8.40 -3.97
N MET A 70 -3.70 -9.29 -3.09
CA MET A 70 -5.10 -9.72 -3.01
C MET A 70 -6.03 -8.56 -2.66
N CYS A 71 -5.61 -7.68 -1.75
CA CYS A 71 -6.36 -6.48 -1.41
C CYS A 71 -6.52 -5.54 -2.61
N ALA A 72 -5.46 -5.32 -3.36
CA ALA A 72 -5.48 -4.47 -4.54
C ALA A 72 -6.45 -5.01 -5.60
N THR A 73 -6.37 -6.31 -5.90
CA THR A 73 -7.27 -6.93 -6.88
C THR A 73 -8.72 -6.93 -6.41
N SER A 74 -8.96 -7.17 -5.13
CA SER A 74 -10.31 -7.10 -4.54
C SER A 74 -10.89 -5.68 -4.60
N ALA A 75 -10.09 -4.67 -4.30
CA ALA A 75 -10.51 -3.27 -4.34
C ALA A 75 -10.94 -2.83 -5.75
N LEU A 76 -10.38 -3.44 -6.80
CA LEU A 76 -10.73 -3.12 -8.18
C LEU A 76 -12.05 -3.71 -8.64
N GLN A 77 -12.66 -4.59 -7.85
CA GLN A 77 -13.96 -5.18 -8.18
C GLN A 77 -15.15 -4.35 -7.74
N ALA A 78 -14.90 -3.31 -6.97
CA ALA A 78 -15.94 -2.42 -6.47
C ALA A 78 -15.62 -0.96 -6.85
N GLU A 79 -16.64 -0.13 -6.96
CA GLU A 79 -16.46 1.28 -7.22
C GLU A 79 -15.77 1.97 -6.05
N GLY A 80 -14.82 2.87 -6.36
CA GLY A 80 -14.07 3.62 -5.39
C GLY A 80 -12.86 4.30 -6.03
N GLU A 81 -12.07 4.99 -5.23
CA GLU A 81 -10.90 5.74 -5.71
C GLU A 81 -9.86 4.85 -6.41
N PHE A 82 -9.69 3.61 -5.95
CA PHE A 82 -8.69 2.69 -6.52
C PHE A 82 -9.06 2.27 -7.93
N LYS A 83 -10.34 1.97 -8.18
CA LYS A 83 -10.81 1.63 -9.51
C LYS A 83 -10.74 2.81 -10.47
N VAL A 84 -11.11 4.00 -10.03
CA VAL A 84 -11.00 5.23 -10.82
C VAL A 84 -9.54 5.47 -11.21
N TYR A 85 -8.63 5.35 -10.28
CA TYR A 85 -7.19 5.48 -10.53
C TYR A 85 -6.69 4.43 -11.53
N PHE A 86 -7.06 3.16 -11.31
CA PHE A 86 -6.66 2.06 -12.18
C PHE A 86 -7.13 2.29 -13.62
N ASP A 87 -8.41 2.56 -13.82
CA ASP A 87 -8.98 2.76 -15.14
C ASP A 87 -8.32 3.93 -15.88
N ARG A 88 -8.06 5.02 -15.17
CA ARG A 88 -7.37 6.17 -15.73
C ARG A 88 -5.95 5.82 -16.20
N LYS A 89 -5.19 5.13 -15.37
CA LYS A 89 -3.80 4.76 -15.68
C LYS A 89 -3.70 3.74 -16.80
N ILE A 90 -4.62 2.79 -16.87
CA ILE A 90 -4.69 1.85 -18.00
C ILE A 90 -5.04 2.59 -19.29
N ALA A 91 -5.96 3.55 -19.24
CA ALA A 91 -6.29 4.38 -20.41
C ALA A 91 -5.10 5.24 -20.88
N GLU A 92 -4.21 5.64 -19.97
CA GLU A 92 -2.95 6.32 -20.29
C GLU A 92 -1.89 5.40 -20.91
N GLY A 93 -2.15 4.09 -21.01
CA GLY A 93 -1.22 3.11 -21.57
C GLY A 93 -0.21 2.56 -20.57
N LYS A 94 -0.41 2.75 -19.27
CA LYS A 94 0.50 2.22 -18.24
C LYS A 94 0.37 0.71 -18.10
N ASN A 95 1.49 0.05 -17.74
CA ASN A 95 1.52 -1.39 -17.53
C ASN A 95 0.65 -1.77 -16.32
N LYS A 96 -0.19 -2.78 -16.50
CA LYS A 96 -1.15 -3.25 -15.48
C LYS A 96 -0.47 -3.59 -14.14
N PHE A 97 0.68 -4.28 -14.18
CA PHE A 97 1.36 -4.68 -12.94
C PHE A 97 1.94 -3.49 -12.18
N ILE A 98 2.42 -2.49 -12.90
CA ILE A 98 2.89 -1.23 -12.31
C ILE A 98 1.74 -0.51 -11.63
N VAL A 99 0.57 -0.46 -12.27
CA VAL A 99 -0.62 0.19 -11.72
C VAL A 99 -1.14 -0.54 -10.49
N ILE A 100 -1.17 -1.87 -10.52
CA ILE A 100 -1.55 -2.69 -9.35
C ILE A 100 -0.60 -2.44 -8.17
N ASN A 101 0.71 -2.34 -8.43
CA ASN A 101 1.66 -2.02 -7.37
C ASN A 101 1.43 -0.62 -6.79
N ALA A 102 1.08 0.34 -7.62
CA ALA A 102 0.70 1.68 -7.15
C ALA A 102 -0.54 1.63 -6.25
N ILE A 103 -1.50 0.78 -6.56
CA ILE A 103 -2.69 0.57 -5.74
C ILE A 103 -2.34 -0.06 -4.39
N ARG A 104 -1.43 -1.04 -4.37
CA ARG A 104 -0.91 -1.60 -3.10
C ARG A 104 -0.34 -0.51 -2.21
N ASN A 105 0.49 0.37 -2.78
CA ASN A 105 1.05 1.51 -2.06
C ASN A 105 -0.05 2.47 -1.56
N LYS A 106 -1.05 2.75 -2.39
CA LYS A 106 -2.19 3.60 -1.99
C LYS A 106 -2.97 3.00 -0.81
N ILE A 107 -3.21 1.70 -0.84
CA ILE A 107 -3.87 1.00 0.27
C ILE A 107 -3.07 1.17 1.57
N ILE A 108 -1.76 0.99 1.52
CA ILE A 108 -0.86 1.20 2.67
C ILE A 108 -0.98 2.64 3.19
N HIS A 109 -0.92 3.63 2.30
CA HIS A 109 -1.06 5.03 2.68
C HIS A 109 -2.42 5.32 3.33
N ARG A 110 -3.50 4.74 2.80
CA ARG A 110 -4.84 4.91 3.37
C ARG A 110 -4.98 4.25 4.73
N VAL A 111 -4.44 3.05 4.90
CA VAL A 111 -4.41 2.36 6.19
C VAL A 111 -3.68 3.20 7.23
N CYS A 112 -2.47 3.66 6.92
CA CYS A 112 -1.68 4.48 7.83
C CYS A 112 -2.37 5.80 8.18
N ALA A 113 -3.00 6.45 7.20
CA ALA A 113 -3.75 7.68 7.44
C ALA A 113 -4.96 7.45 8.36
N CYS A 114 -5.72 6.39 8.12
CA CYS A 114 -6.88 6.06 8.93
C CYS A 114 -6.48 5.73 10.39
N VAL A 115 -5.40 4.98 10.57
CA VAL A 115 -4.88 4.65 11.90
C VAL A 115 -4.38 5.90 12.62
N ARG A 116 -3.62 6.75 11.92
CA ARG A 116 -3.07 7.98 12.50
C ARG A 116 -4.17 8.96 12.95
N GLU A 117 -5.22 9.06 12.13
CA GLU A 117 -6.33 9.99 12.39
C GLU A 117 -7.48 9.34 13.18
N ASP A 118 -7.35 8.06 13.49
CA ASP A 118 -8.38 7.25 14.18
C ASP A 118 -9.77 7.43 13.56
N ARG A 119 -9.84 7.24 12.23
CA ARG A 119 -11.08 7.40 11.45
C ARG A 119 -11.29 6.27 10.47
N LEU A 120 -12.54 6.02 10.13
CA LEU A 120 -12.89 5.05 9.10
C LEU A 120 -12.58 5.60 7.70
N TYR A 121 -12.29 4.67 6.78
CA TYR A 121 -12.01 4.99 5.39
C TYR A 121 -13.28 5.43 4.65
N THR A 122 -13.12 6.39 3.74
CA THR A 122 -14.16 6.80 2.80
C THR A 122 -13.73 6.46 1.37
N LYS A 123 -14.63 5.85 0.59
CA LYS A 123 -14.33 5.37 -0.78
C LYS A 123 -13.85 6.47 -1.73
N PHE A 124 -14.34 7.67 -1.53
CA PHE A 124 -13.94 8.85 -2.29
C PHE A 124 -13.57 9.95 -1.31
N PRO A 125 -12.34 9.91 -0.79
CA PRO A 125 -11.90 10.95 0.13
C PRO A 125 -11.94 12.30 -0.59
N LYS A 126 -12.48 13.31 0.09
CA LYS A 126 -12.43 14.67 -0.43
C LYS A 126 -10.97 15.03 -0.64
N THR A 127 -10.62 15.31 -1.88
CA THR A 127 -9.30 15.84 -2.18
C THR A 127 -9.22 17.21 -1.53
N VAL A 128 -8.41 17.31 -0.50
CA VAL A 128 -8.03 18.62 0.02
C VAL A 128 -7.13 19.21 -1.06
N ALA A 129 -7.65 20.17 -1.74
CA ALA A 129 -6.91 20.89 -2.77
C ALA A 129 -5.73 21.63 -2.11
#